data_e94cac1d303ddad6676ef215a8d7207d
#
_entry.id   e94cac1d303ddad6676ef215a8d7207d
#
_cell.length_a   1.000
_cell.length_b   1.000
_cell.length_c   1.000
_cell.angle_alpha   90.00
_cell.angle_beta   90.00
_cell.angle_gamma   90.00
#
_symmetry.space_group_name_H-M   'P 1'
#
loop_
_entity.id
_entity.type
_entity.pdbx_description
1 polymer ?
#
loop_
_entity_poly.entity_id
_entity_poly.type
_entity_poly.pdbx_seq_one_letter_code
_entity_poly.pdbx_strand_id
1 'polypeptide(L)'
;MPSEHLQGMPHTAQAITDIEQLKDHPALAILLGAMRESVTEAKWDRDELTITVARESIRDACEALKPEFNYLSDLTCTDWYPSEPRFQVIYHLLSHKRKERVRLKVKLTGDDATLESIYSVWPACDFFEREIFDLFGVRFLGHPNLRRILMPDDWEGHPLRKDYPVEGYR
;
A
#
# COMPACT_ATOMS: atom_id res chain seq x y z
N MET A 1 8.38 23.18 -4.35
CA MET A 1 8.00 23.68 -3.03
C MET A 1 6.89 22.76 -2.54
N PRO A 2 6.97 22.10 -1.38
CA PRO A 2 5.77 21.48 -0.81
C PRO A 2 4.75 22.61 -0.61
N SER A 3 3.48 22.29 -0.80
CA SER A 3 2.41 23.26 -0.61
C SER A 3 2.43 23.73 0.85
N GLU A 4 2.99 24.90 1.10
CA GLU A 4 3.22 25.47 2.46
C GLU A 4 1.94 25.50 3.30
N HIS A 5 0.76 25.51 2.66
CA HIS A 5 -0.53 25.54 3.35
C HIS A 5 -0.97 24.19 3.96
N LEU A 6 -0.31 23.07 3.63
CA LEU A 6 -0.57 21.76 4.26
C LEU A 6 0.38 21.46 5.44
N GLN A 7 1.47 22.23 5.60
CA GLN A 7 2.38 22.05 6.72
C GLN A 7 1.88 22.86 7.94
N GLY A 8 1.69 22.17 9.04
CA GLY A 8 1.38 22.81 10.32
C GLY A 8 -0.11 22.97 10.67
N MET A 9 -0.99 22.21 10.02
CA MET A 9 -2.36 22.11 10.51
C MET A 9 -2.37 21.49 11.93
N PRO A 10 -3.14 22.05 12.88
CA PRO A 10 -3.23 21.46 14.21
C PRO A 10 -3.73 20.01 14.10
N HIS A 11 -3.17 19.10 14.91
CA HIS A 11 -3.50 17.66 14.93
C HIS A 11 -4.99 17.35 15.17
N THR A 12 -5.80 18.36 15.44
CA THR A 12 -7.26 18.30 15.59
C THR A 12 -8.01 18.65 14.30
N ALA A 13 -7.30 19.00 13.20
CA ALA A 13 -7.94 19.32 11.93
C ALA A 13 -8.64 18.08 11.37
N GLN A 14 -9.85 18.27 10.85
CA GLN A 14 -10.59 17.21 10.17
C GLN A 14 -9.83 16.75 8.93
N ALA A 15 -9.78 15.43 8.70
CA ALA A 15 -9.11 14.87 7.54
C ALA A 15 -9.70 15.42 6.23
N ILE A 16 -8.84 15.76 5.26
CA ILE A 16 -9.24 16.20 3.92
C ILE A 16 -9.31 14.97 3.03
N THR A 17 -10.46 14.73 2.41
CA THR A 17 -10.68 13.56 1.53
C THR A 17 -11.04 13.97 0.09
N ASP A 18 -11.13 15.26 -0.18
CA ASP A 18 -11.42 15.78 -1.52
C ASP A 18 -10.14 15.79 -2.37
N ILE A 19 -10.13 15.00 -3.44
CA ILE A 19 -9.00 14.88 -4.37
C ILE A 19 -8.66 16.25 -5.00
N GLU A 20 -9.65 17.08 -5.31
CA GLU A 20 -9.41 18.37 -5.94
C GLU A 20 -8.67 19.34 -4.98
N GLN A 21 -8.93 19.25 -3.68
CA GLN A 21 -8.18 20.04 -2.70
C GLN A 21 -6.75 19.54 -2.49
N LEU A 22 -6.47 18.27 -2.79
CA LEU A 22 -5.17 17.62 -2.60
C LEU A 22 -4.34 17.51 -3.88
N LYS A 23 -4.89 17.90 -5.04
CA LYS A 23 -4.27 17.69 -6.37
C LYS A 23 -2.88 18.31 -6.53
N ASP A 24 -2.59 19.38 -5.77
CA ASP A 24 -1.29 20.06 -5.82
C ASP A 24 -0.21 19.36 -4.99
N HIS A 25 -0.58 18.32 -4.23
CA HIS A 25 0.41 17.50 -3.53
C HIS A 25 1.24 16.70 -4.54
N PRO A 26 2.58 16.74 -4.47
CA PRO A 26 3.47 16.18 -5.50
C PRO A 26 3.18 14.73 -5.88
N ALA A 27 2.97 13.87 -4.90
CA ALA A 27 2.67 12.46 -5.17
C ALA A 27 1.32 12.29 -5.88
N LEU A 28 0.29 13.03 -5.47
CA LEU A 28 -1.03 12.95 -6.08
C LEU A 28 -1.01 13.58 -7.48
N ALA A 29 -0.32 14.69 -7.68
CA ALA A 29 -0.16 15.34 -8.99
C ALA A 29 0.49 14.39 -10.02
N ILE A 30 1.54 13.65 -9.61
CA ILE A 30 2.20 12.64 -10.46
C ILE A 30 1.20 11.56 -10.88
N LEU A 31 0.45 10.99 -9.94
CA LEU A 31 -0.50 9.91 -10.24
C LEU A 31 -1.70 10.40 -11.05
N LEU A 32 -2.24 11.59 -10.76
CA LEU A 32 -3.32 12.18 -11.55
C LEU A 32 -2.89 12.50 -12.98
N GLY A 33 -1.64 12.91 -13.18
CA GLY A 33 -1.08 13.16 -14.50
C GLY A 33 -0.83 11.88 -15.32
N ALA A 34 -0.42 10.80 -14.66
CA ALA A 34 -0.08 9.54 -15.31
C ALA A 34 -1.28 8.59 -15.47
N MET A 35 -2.16 8.52 -14.45
CA MET A 35 -3.21 7.49 -14.36
C MET A 35 -4.43 7.94 -13.52
N ARG A 36 -5.06 9.06 -13.88
CA ARG A 36 -6.17 9.65 -13.11
C ARG A 36 -7.28 8.65 -12.77
N GLU A 37 -7.66 7.80 -13.73
CA GLU A 37 -8.77 6.84 -13.56
C GLU A 37 -8.46 5.74 -12.53
N SER A 38 -7.18 5.51 -12.28
CA SER A 38 -6.73 4.50 -11.31
C SER A 38 -6.67 5.02 -9.87
N VAL A 39 -6.71 6.35 -9.67
CA VAL A 39 -6.77 6.96 -8.35
C VAL A 39 -8.22 6.99 -7.87
N THR A 40 -8.54 6.16 -6.89
CA THR A 40 -9.93 6.01 -6.39
C THR A 40 -10.21 6.90 -5.19
N GLU A 41 -9.25 7.10 -4.30
CA GLU A 41 -9.39 7.92 -3.10
C GLU A 41 -8.06 8.63 -2.78
N ALA A 42 -8.16 9.81 -2.18
CA ALA A 42 -7.03 10.48 -1.55
C ALA A 42 -7.46 11.00 -0.17
N LYS A 43 -6.57 10.91 0.80
CA LYS A 43 -6.82 11.39 2.17
C LYS A 43 -5.57 12.04 2.73
N TRP A 44 -5.69 13.28 3.16
CA TRP A 44 -4.69 13.94 4.00
C TRP A 44 -5.13 13.88 5.45
N ASP A 45 -4.29 13.30 6.31
CA ASP A 45 -4.59 13.15 7.73
C ASP A 45 -3.28 13.05 8.51
N ARG A 46 -3.14 13.82 9.58
CA ARG A 46 -1.96 13.81 10.47
C ARG A 46 -0.65 14.01 9.69
N ASP A 47 -0.64 15.00 8.82
CA ASP A 47 0.52 15.39 7.98
C ASP A 47 1.02 14.28 7.02
N GLU A 48 0.16 13.33 6.67
CA GLU A 48 0.48 12.25 5.75
C GLU A 48 -0.60 12.09 4.66
N LEU A 49 -0.18 12.03 3.40
CA LEU A 49 -1.05 11.73 2.29
C LEU A 49 -1.18 10.23 2.10
N THR A 50 -2.41 9.75 2.06
CA THR A 50 -2.76 8.39 1.65
C THR A 50 -3.50 8.45 0.33
N ILE A 51 -3.06 7.67 -0.66
CA ILE A 51 -3.70 7.56 -1.98
C ILE A 51 -4.12 6.10 -2.17
N THR A 52 -5.38 5.87 -2.48
CA THR A 52 -5.88 4.55 -2.85
C THR A 52 -5.91 4.43 -4.37
N VAL A 53 -5.28 3.38 -4.89
CA VAL A 53 -5.23 3.11 -6.33
C VAL A 53 -5.90 1.78 -6.66
N ALA A 54 -6.37 1.66 -7.90
CA ALA A 54 -6.87 0.39 -8.42
C ALA A 54 -5.77 -0.68 -8.39
N ARG A 55 -6.12 -1.92 -8.08
CA ARG A 55 -5.15 -3.01 -7.90
C ARG A 55 -4.33 -3.30 -9.14
N GLU A 56 -4.94 -3.16 -10.31
CA GLU A 56 -4.31 -3.39 -11.61
C GLU A 56 -3.21 -2.37 -11.94
N SER A 57 -3.21 -1.24 -11.24
CA SER A 57 -2.33 -0.10 -11.52
C SER A 57 -1.24 0.10 -10.45
N ILE A 58 -1.13 -0.79 -9.46
CA ILE A 58 -0.19 -0.57 -8.35
C ILE A 58 1.27 -0.51 -8.79
N ARG A 59 1.69 -1.40 -9.69
CA ARG A 59 3.06 -1.40 -10.22
C ARG A 59 3.36 -0.11 -10.95
N ASP A 60 2.48 0.28 -11.86
CA ASP A 60 2.63 1.48 -12.67
C ASP A 60 2.61 2.75 -11.79
N ALA A 61 1.78 2.76 -10.74
CA ALA A 61 1.77 3.84 -9.74
C ALA A 61 3.11 3.94 -8.99
N CYS A 62 3.67 2.81 -8.60
CA CYS A 62 4.99 2.74 -7.96
C CYS A 62 6.09 3.20 -8.92
N GLU A 63 6.05 2.79 -10.19
CA GLU A 63 7.00 3.23 -11.22
C GLU A 63 6.92 4.74 -11.44
N ALA A 64 5.73 5.32 -11.53
CA ALA A 64 5.52 6.75 -11.70
C ALA A 64 6.04 7.57 -10.50
N LEU A 65 5.89 7.04 -9.28
CA LEU A 65 6.33 7.75 -8.06
C LEU A 65 7.84 7.59 -7.77
N LYS A 66 8.48 6.52 -8.23
CA LYS A 66 9.87 6.19 -7.91
C LYS A 66 10.87 7.32 -8.13
N PRO A 67 10.80 8.17 -9.18
CA PRO A 67 11.75 9.26 -9.38
C PRO A 67 11.77 10.30 -8.25
N GLU A 68 10.62 10.57 -7.62
CA GLU A 68 10.49 11.54 -6.54
C GLU A 68 10.43 10.87 -5.15
N PHE A 69 9.76 9.72 -5.04
CA PHE A 69 9.66 8.90 -3.82
C PHE A 69 10.51 7.64 -3.99
N ASN A 70 11.80 7.79 -3.81
CA ASN A 70 12.81 6.83 -4.22
C ASN A 70 13.07 5.68 -3.23
N TYR A 71 12.38 5.65 -2.11
CA TYR A 71 12.58 4.63 -1.08
C TYR A 71 11.26 3.99 -0.63
N LEU A 72 11.18 2.66 -0.77
CA LEU A 72 10.14 1.85 -0.15
C LEU A 72 10.56 1.59 1.30
N SER A 73 9.92 2.28 2.25
CA SER A 73 10.28 2.18 3.66
C SER A 73 9.60 1.02 4.35
N ASP A 74 8.40 0.66 3.89
CA ASP A 74 7.63 -0.45 4.45
C ASP A 74 6.54 -0.91 3.48
N LEU A 75 6.12 -2.17 3.60
CA LEU A 75 5.00 -2.75 2.87
C LEU A 75 4.31 -3.75 3.80
N THR A 76 3.02 -3.54 4.04
CA THR A 76 2.24 -4.36 4.97
C THR A 76 0.82 -4.60 4.46
N CYS A 77 0.08 -5.46 5.17
CA CYS A 77 -1.32 -5.76 4.89
C CYS A 77 -2.17 -5.66 6.16
N THR A 78 -3.43 -5.26 6.00
CA THR A 78 -4.43 -5.32 7.05
C THR A 78 -5.62 -6.16 6.60
N ASP A 79 -6.17 -6.98 7.50
CA ASP A 79 -7.39 -7.76 7.30
C ASP A 79 -8.56 -7.06 8.00
N TRP A 80 -9.64 -6.79 7.25
CA TRP A 80 -10.86 -6.13 7.72
C TRP A 80 -12.04 -7.09 7.86
N TYR A 81 -11.77 -8.43 7.87
CA TYR A 81 -12.82 -9.42 8.06
C TYR A 81 -13.76 -9.03 9.23
N PRO A 82 -15.08 -9.16 9.10
CA PRO A 82 -15.82 -9.72 7.96
C PRO A 82 -16.20 -8.72 6.86
N SER A 83 -15.67 -7.49 6.90
CA SER A 83 -15.99 -6.45 5.91
C SER A 83 -15.27 -6.67 4.58
N GLU A 84 -15.92 -6.27 3.47
CA GLU A 84 -15.31 -6.23 2.14
C GLU A 84 -15.19 -4.76 1.66
N PRO A 85 -14.14 -4.43 0.90
CA PRO A 85 -12.98 -5.26 0.54
C PRO A 85 -12.15 -5.65 1.77
N ARG A 86 -11.82 -6.94 1.87
CA ARG A 86 -11.26 -7.55 3.06
C ARG A 86 -9.84 -7.10 3.36
N PHE A 87 -8.95 -7.17 2.35
CA PHE A 87 -7.54 -6.86 2.53
C PHE A 87 -7.20 -5.47 2.03
N GLN A 88 -6.33 -4.78 2.77
CA GLN A 88 -5.70 -3.55 2.30
C GLN A 88 -4.19 -3.73 2.34
N VAL A 89 -3.56 -3.73 1.17
CA VAL A 89 -2.11 -3.72 1.04
C VAL A 89 -1.63 -2.28 1.04
N ILE A 90 -0.65 -1.97 1.87
CA ILE A 90 -0.23 -0.62 2.21
C ILE A 90 1.27 -0.47 1.95
N TYR A 91 1.62 0.46 1.07
CA TYR A 91 2.99 0.78 0.69
C TYR A 91 3.38 2.12 1.30
N HIS A 92 4.43 2.16 2.07
CA HIS A 92 4.99 3.39 2.64
C HIS A 92 6.20 3.82 1.82
N LEU A 93 6.05 4.92 1.10
CA LEU A 93 7.09 5.49 0.26
C LEU A 93 7.67 6.74 0.91
N LEU A 94 8.97 6.93 0.77
CA LEU A 94 9.70 8.08 1.30
C LEU A 94 10.48 8.77 0.18
N SER A 95 10.40 10.08 0.15
CA SER A 95 11.28 10.93 -0.63
C SER A 95 12.40 11.48 0.27
N HIS A 96 13.64 11.04 0.03
CA HIS A 96 14.79 11.59 0.76
C HIS A 96 15.02 13.07 0.44
N LYS A 97 14.80 13.45 -0.83
CA LYS A 97 14.95 14.83 -1.30
C LYS A 97 13.95 15.79 -0.67
N ARG A 98 12.69 15.35 -0.59
CA ARG A 98 11.58 16.17 -0.08
C ARG A 98 11.41 16.03 1.43
N LYS A 99 12.00 15.00 2.05
CA LYS A 99 11.78 14.58 3.45
C LYS A 99 10.30 14.37 3.75
N GLU A 100 9.61 13.74 2.80
CA GLU A 100 8.17 13.59 2.78
C GLU A 100 7.81 12.12 2.59
N ARG A 101 6.75 11.69 3.26
CA ARG A 101 6.19 10.33 3.15
C ARG A 101 4.87 10.39 2.40
N VAL A 102 4.59 9.31 1.68
CA VAL A 102 3.28 9.06 1.09
C VAL A 102 2.92 7.59 1.30
N ARG A 103 1.64 7.34 1.52
CA ARG A 103 1.09 5.99 1.64
C ARG A 103 0.26 5.68 0.42
N LEU A 104 0.59 4.58 -0.29
CA LEU A 104 -0.32 4.00 -1.27
C LEU A 104 -1.11 2.87 -0.62
N LYS A 105 -2.38 2.73 -1.00
CA LYS A 105 -3.25 1.63 -0.60
C LYS A 105 -3.86 0.95 -1.80
N VAL A 106 -3.99 -0.36 -1.70
CA VAL A 106 -4.78 -1.18 -2.61
C VAL A 106 -5.77 -1.99 -1.79
N LYS A 107 -7.02 -2.01 -2.23
CA LYS A 107 -8.08 -2.79 -1.60
C LYS A 107 -8.31 -4.08 -2.40
N LEU A 108 -8.33 -5.23 -1.72
CA LEU A 108 -8.54 -6.54 -2.33
C LEU A 108 -9.71 -7.23 -1.65
N THR A 109 -10.50 -7.98 -2.44
CA THR A 109 -11.56 -8.83 -1.91
C THR A 109 -10.99 -10.11 -1.28
N GLY A 110 -11.73 -10.70 -0.36
CA GLY A 110 -11.33 -11.94 0.30
C GLY A 110 -11.17 -13.12 -0.65
N ASP A 111 -12.02 -13.18 -1.69
CA ASP A 111 -12.04 -14.28 -2.67
C ASP A 111 -10.93 -14.14 -3.73
N ASP A 112 -10.47 -12.93 -4.00
CA ASP A 112 -9.41 -12.66 -4.98
C ASP A 112 -8.35 -11.72 -4.38
N ALA A 113 -7.56 -12.27 -3.47
CA ALA A 113 -6.45 -11.57 -2.82
C ALA A 113 -5.17 -11.68 -3.68
N THR A 114 -5.23 -11.18 -4.91
CA THR A 114 -4.08 -11.16 -5.85
C THR A 114 -3.69 -9.73 -6.20
N LEU A 115 -2.38 -9.50 -6.40
CA LEU A 115 -1.81 -8.19 -6.69
C LEU A 115 -0.55 -8.34 -7.54
N GLU A 116 -0.23 -7.38 -8.40
CA GLU A 116 1.05 -7.39 -9.08
C GLU A 116 2.21 -7.10 -8.12
N SER A 117 3.30 -7.84 -8.26
CA SER A 117 4.54 -7.59 -7.53
C SER A 117 5.20 -6.29 -8.00
N ILE A 118 5.73 -5.53 -7.06
CA ILE A 118 6.55 -4.34 -7.34
C ILE A 118 8.06 -4.65 -7.31
N TYR A 119 8.44 -5.91 -7.40
CA TYR A 119 9.86 -6.33 -7.39
C TYR A 119 10.69 -5.68 -8.49
N SER A 120 10.12 -5.49 -9.68
CA SER A 120 10.77 -4.75 -10.78
C SER A 120 11.06 -3.29 -10.44
N VAL A 121 10.25 -2.69 -9.59
CA VAL A 121 10.42 -1.31 -9.14
C VAL A 121 11.42 -1.22 -7.98
N TRP A 122 11.16 -1.96 -6.91
CA TRP A 122 12.04 -2.02 -5.72
C TRP A 122 12.31 -3.47 -5.32
N PRO A 123 13.45 -4.04 -5.66
CA PRO A 123 13.80 -5.41 -5.26
C PRO A 123 13.78 -5.66 -3.76
N ALA A 124 13.88 -4.59 -2.95
CA ALA A 124 13.74 -4.68 -1.49
C ALA A 124 12.36 -5.16 -1.02
N CYS A 125 11.33 -5.10 -1.88
CA CYS A 125 9.99 -5.61 -1.54
C CYS A 125 9.91 -7.14 -1.44
N ASP A 126 10.93 -7.89 -1.90
CA ASP A 126 10.96 -9.36 -1.87
C ASP A 126 10.50 -9.90 -0.51
N PHE A 127 11.13 -9.45 0.56
CA PHE A 127 10.84 -9.95 1.90
C PHE A 127 9.46 -9.51 2.41
N PHE A 128 9.06 -8.29 2.12
CA PHE A 128 7.74 -7.76 2.52
C PHE A 128 6.60 -8.48 1.80
N GLU A 129 6.71 -8.68 0.48
CA GLU A 129 5.69 -9.38 -0.29
C GLU A 129 5.57 -10.84 0.14
N ARG A 130 6.69 -11.51 0.45
CA ARG A 130 6.69 -12.86 1.00
C ARG A 130 6.09 -12.93 2.41
N GLU A 131 6.34 -11.94 3.27
CA GLU A 131 5.72 -11.85 4.59
C GLU A 131 4.20 -11.71 4.48
N ILE A 132 3.72 -10.82 3.62
CA ILE A 132 2.28 -10.64 3.39
C ILE A 132 1.65 -11.90 2.79
N PHE A 133 2.32 -12.55 1.84
CA PHE A 133 1.87 -13.85 1.31
C PHE A 133 1.79 -14.89 2.43
N ASP A 134 2.82 -15.01 3.24
CA ASP A 134 2.90 -16.00 4.30
C ASP A 134 1.81 -15.82 5.36
N LEU A 135 1.62 -14.59 5.84
CA LEU A 135 0.78 -14.32 7.01
C LEU A 135 -0.68 -13.99 6.66
N PHE A 136 -0.97 -13.45 5.46
CA PHE A 136 -2.31 -13.06 5.01
C PHE A 136 -2.80 -13.86 3.80
N GLY A 137 -1.91 -14.52 3.05
CA GLY A 137 -2.25 -15.26 1.85
C GLY A 137 -2.54 -14.40 0.62
N VAL A 138 -2.08 -13.16 0.59
CA VAL A 138 -2.13 -12.32 -0.60
C VAL A 138 -1.06 -12.79 -1.58
N ARG A 139 -1.43 -13.02 -2.84
CA ARG A 139 -0.52 -13.53 -3.87
C ARG A 139 0.00 -12.40 -4.75
N PHE A 140 1.31 -12.26 -4.85
CA PHE A 140 1.98 -11.26 -5.68
C PHE A 140 2.37 -11.86 -7.03
N LEU A 141 1.67 -11.46 -8.09
CA LEU A 141 1.89 -11.95 -9.44
C LEU A 141 3.20 -11.38 -10.00
N GLY A 142 4.02 -12.23 -10.61
CA GLY A 142 5.33 -11.84 -11.13
C GLY A 142 6.44 -11.71 -10.08
N HIS A 143 6.17 -12.05 -8.82
CA HIS A 143 7.21 -12.15 -7.80
C HIS A 143 8.18 -13.31 -8.14
N PRO A 144 9.51 -13.11 -8.12
CA PRO A 144 10.47 -14.12 -8.60
C PRO A 144 10.54 -15.38 -7.75
N ASN A 145 10.19 -15.30 -6.46
CA ASN A 145 10.33 -16.41 -5.51
C ASN A 145 9.31 -16.30 -4.36
N LEU A 146 8.00 -16.32 -4.70
CA LEU A 146 6.92 -16.20 -3.71
C LEU A 146 6.78 -17.50 -2.90
N ARG A 147 7.41 -17.54 -1.74
CA ARG A 147 7.35 -18.65 -0.78
C ARG A 147 7.28 -18.13 0.64
N ARG A 148 6.89 -18.97 1.59
CA ARG A 148 6.85 -18.62 3.02
C ARG A 148 8.20 -18.11 3.51
N ILE A 149 8.21 -17.29 4.54
CA ILE A 149 9.41 -16.69 5.11
C ILE A 149 9.46 -16.78 6.64
N LEU A 150 8.31 -16.67 7.31
CA LEU A 150 8.21 -16.71 8.77
C LEU A 150 7.67 -18.04 9.27
N MET A 151 6.67 -18.60 8.58
CA MET A 151 6.08 -19.89 8.95
C MET A 151 6.82 -21.03 8.26
N PRO A 152 6.83 -22.24 8.85
CA PRO A 152 7.31 -23.46 8.19
C PRO A 152 6.59 -23.70 6.85
N ASP A 153 7.24 -24.38 5.91
CA ASP A 153 6.67 -24.63 4.58
C ASP A 153 5.38 -25.49 4.62
N ASP A 154 5.27 -26.36 5.63
CA ASP A 154 4.12 -27.24 5.90
C ASP A 154 3.04 -26.60 6.77
N TRP A 155 3.17 -25.32 7.13
CA TRP A 155 2.18 -24.63 7.95
C TRP A 155 0.86 -24.45 7.22
N GLU A 156 -0.27 -24.82 7.86
CA GLU A 156 -1.58 -24.65 7.30
C GLU A 156 -2.18 -23.26 7.61
N GLY A 157 -2.71 -22.61 6.56
CA GLY A 157 -3.37 -21.31 6.66
C GLY A 157 -2.43 -20.11 6.80
N HIS A 158 -3.01 -18.99 7.24
CA HIS A 158 -2.35 -17.68 7.31
C HIS A 158 -2.65 -17.02 8.65
N PRO A 159 -1.67 -16.97 9.57
CA PRO A 159 -1.92 -16.67 11.00
C PRO A 159 -2.42 -15.25 11.31
N LEU A 160 -2.21 -14.27 10.42
CA LEU A 160 -2.70 -12.91 10.66
C LEU A 160 -4.09 -12.63 10.08
N ARG A 161 -4.72 -13.62 9.45
CA ARG A 161 -6.14 -13.50 9.08
C ARG A 161 -7.02 -13.50 10.33
N LYS A 162 -8.01 -12.61 10.34
CA LYS A 162 -8.96 -12.46 11.46
C LYS A 162 -9.81 -13.71 11.72
N ASP A 163 -10.04 -14.53 10.70
CA ASP A 163 -10.77 -15.79 10.77
C ASP A 163 -9.85 -17.01 11.04
N TYR A 164 -8.54 -16.79 11.20
CA TYR A 164 -7.61 -17.87 11.56
C TYR A 164 -7.84 -18.29 13.02
N PRO A 165 -7.94 -19.63 13.30
CA PRO A 165 -8.16 -20.13 14.66
C PRO A 165 -7.01 -19.75 15.60
N VAL A 166 -7.33 -19.30 16.82
CA VAL A 166 -6.32 -18.92 17.83
C VAL A 166 -5.40 -20.08 18.18
N GLU A 167 -5.93 -21.32 18.14
CA GLU A 167 -5.17 -22.53 18.44
C GLU A 167 -4.46 -23.15 17.22
N GLY A 168 -4.60 -22.52 16.05
CA GLY A 168 -4.15 -23.07 14.77
C GLY A 168 -5.02 -24.22 14.27
N TYR A 169 -4.67 -24.75 13.08
CA TYR A 169 -5.24 -26.01 12.57
C TYR A 169 -4.46 -27.18 13.20
N ARG A 170 -5.10 -27.91 14.08
CA ARG A 170 -4.55 -29.14 14.69
C ARG A 170 -5.23 -30.38 14.12
#